data_f2ef7634e8c55e29cb28b86f49854f7f
#
_entry.id   f2ef7634e8c55e29cb28b86f49854f7f
#
_cell.length_a   1.000
_cell.length_b   1.000
_cell.length_c   1.000
_cell.angle_alpha   90.00
_cell.angle_beta   90.00
_cell.angle_gamma   90.00
#
_symmetry.space_group_name_H-M   'P 1'
#
loop_
_entity.id
_entity.type
_entity.pdbx_description
1 polymer ?
#
loop_
_entity_poly.entity_id
_entity_poly.type
_entity_poly.pdbx_seq_one_letter_code
_entity_poly.pdbx_strand_id
1 'polypeptide(L)'
;VIGVKNSSMPVQDIQTFASLGGDDHIVFNGPDEQFLGGRLMGAGAGIGGTYGAMPELFLKLNQLIAEKDLETARALQFAINGIIGVLTSAHGNMYGVIKEVLRINEGLELGSVRSPLTPVTEADQEVVQKAASLIREVKERFL
;
A
#
# COMPACT_ATOMS: atom_id res chain seq x y z
N VAL A 1 7.96 17.67 17.30
CA VAL A 1 7.79 16.58 16.31
C VAL A 1 7.96 15.25 17.05
N ILE A 2 7.00 14.35 16.93
CA ILE A 2 6.99 13.04 17.60
C ILE A 2 7.23 11.87 16.64
N GLY A 3 7.38 12.15 15.36
CA GLY A 3 7.64 11.15 14.34
C GLY A 3 7.76 11.73 12.95
N VAL A 4 8.14 10.87 12.00
CA VAL A 4 8.31 11.23 10.60
C VAL A 4 7.76 10.12 9.70
N LYS A 5 7.08 10.49 8.61
CA LYS A 5 6.82 9.59 7.49
C LYS A 5 7.97 9.71 6.49
N ASN A 6 8.69 8.61 6.27
CA ASN A 6 9.74 8.57 5.26
C ASN A 6 9.21 7.95 3.96
N SER A 7 9.22 8.73 2.88
CA SER A 7 8.80 8.30 1.54
C SER A 7 9.95 8.23 0.55
N SER A 8 11.20 8.25 1.02
CA SER A 8 12.36 8.00 0.17
C SER A 8 12.42 6.52 -0.25
N MET A 9 13.02 6.25 -1.40
CA MET A 9 13.17 4.87 -1.89
C MET A 9 14.23 4.05 -1.14
N PRO A 10 15.37 4.63 -0.68
CA PRO A 10 16.33 3.87 0.11
C PRO A 10 15.75 3.48 1.47
N VAL A 11 15.51 2.20 1.68
CA VAL A 11 14.96 1.68 2.96
C VAL A 11 15.90 1.94 4.14
N GLN A 12 17.21 2.12 3.88
CA GLN A 12 18.19 2.49 4.92
C GLN A 12 17.91 3.84 5.58
N ASP A 13 17.20 4.76 4.90
CA ASP A 13 16.83 6.04 5.51
C ASP A 13 15.91 5.84 6.72
N ILE A 14 15.06 4.80 6.69
CA ILE A 14 14.23 4.43 7.83
C ILE A 14 15.10 4.05 9.02
N GLN A 15 16.12 3.21 8.80
CA GLN A 15 17.07 2.85 9.86
C GLN A 15 17.79 4.08 10.40
N THR A 16 18.21 4.98 9.53
CA THR A 16 18.90 6.21 9.93
C THR A 16 18.00 7.08 10.81
N PHE A 17 16.75 7.32 10.39
CA PHE A 17 15.80 8.12 11.17
C PHE A 17 15.42 7.45 12.48
N ALA A 18 15.23 6.13 12.49
CA ALA A 18 14.94 5.37 13.71
C ALA A 18 16.09 5.47 14.72
N SER A 19 17.34 5.32 14.24
CA SER A 19 18.54 5.43 15.09
C SER A 19 18.74 6.84 15.65
N LEU A 20 18.44 7.89 14.87
CA LEU A 20 18.56 9.28 15.31
C LEU A 20 17.42 9.71 16.23
N GLY A 21 16.22 9.21 15.99
CA GLY A 21 15.04 9.55 16.79
C GLY A 21 14.98 8.90 18.16
N GLY A 22 15.60 7.73 18.31
CA GLY A 22 15.50 6.94 19.53
C GLY A 22 14.07 6.50 19.85
N ASP A 23 13.82 6.09 21.08
CA ASP A 23 12.55 5.52 21.53
C ASP A 23 11.40 6.55 21.63
N ASP A 24 11.73 7.84 21.67
CA ASP A 24 10.73 8.91 21.79
C ASP A 24 10.10 9.31 20.45
N HIS A 25 10.57 8.76 19.32
CA HIS A 25 10.13 9.12 17.99
C HIS A 25 9.74 7.90 17.17
N ILE A 26 8.64 8.02 16.40
CA ILE A 26 8.21 6.97 15.48
C ILE A 26 8.57 7.32 14.04
N VAL A 27 9.10 6.35 13.31
CA VAL A 27 9.28 6.44 11.85
C VAL A 27 8.20 5.61 11.16
N PHE A 28 7.48 6.21 10.22
CA PHE A 28 6.50 5.53 9.38
C PHE A 28 7.10 5.23 8.01
N ASN A 29 6.96 3.99 7.55
CA ASN A 29 7.26 3.64 6.15
C ASN A 29 6.23 4.29 5.23
N GLY A 30 6.68 5.01 4.20
CA GLY A 30 5.85 5.70 3.23
C GLY A 30 5.54 4.89 1.98
N PRO A 31 6.56 4.35 1.24
CA PRO A 31 6.32 3.56 0.04
C PRO A 31 5.68 2.20 0.38
N ASP A 32 4.49 1.96 -0.18
CA ASP A 32 3.71 0.75 0.08
C ASP A 32 4.45 -0.51 -0.39
N GLU A 33 5.21 -0.39 -1.47
CA GLU A 33 5.97 -1.44 -2.14
C GLU A 33 7.12 -2.01 -1.29
N GLN A 34 7.56 -1.27 -0.29
CA GLN A 34 8.66 -1.68 0.60
C GLN A 34 8.26 -1.77 2.08
N PHE A 35 6.95 -1.97 2.38
CA PHE A 35 6.46 -2.02 3.75
C PHE A 35 7.20 -3.06 4.60
N LEU A 36 7.38 -4.28 4.09
CA LEU A 36 8.14 -5.34 4.77
C LEU A 36 9.57 -4.88 5.10
N GLY A 37 10.28 -4.33 4.11
CA GLY A 37 11.64 -3.82 4.30
C GLY A 37 11.69 -2.70 5.31
N GLY A 38 10.78 -1.74 5.22
CA GLY A 38 10.68 -0.62 6.16
C GLY A 38 10.44 -1.07 7.60
N ARG A 39 9.53 -2.02 7.81
CA ARG A 39 9.27 -2.60 9.13
C ARG A 39 10.51 -3.30 9.71
N LEU A 40 11.23 -4.06 8.89
CA LEU A 40 12.47 -4.74 9.31
C LEU A 40 13.62 -3.77 9.59
N MET A 41 13.62 -2.58 8.97
CA MET A 41 14.62 -1.53 9.20
C MET A 41 14.22 -0.54 10.32
N GLY A 42 13.17 -0.83 11.07
CA GLY A 42 12.82 -0.08 12.27
C GLY A 42 11.64 0.88 12.15
N ALA A 43 10.89 0.88 11.03
CA ALA A 43 9.64 1.61 10.98
C ALA A 43 8.65 1.05 12.00
N GLY A 44 8.05 1.91 12.82
CA GLY A 44 7.04 1.54 13.81
C GLY A 44 5.70 1.14 13.17
N ALA A 45 5.38 1.73 12.01
CA ALA A 45 4.18 1.45 11.23
C ALA A 45 4.35 1.92 9.77
N GLY A 46 3.28 1.91 8.99
CA GLY A 46 3.25 2.45 7.62
C GLY A 46 2.09 3.40 7.39
N ILE A 47 2.28 4.34 6.49
CA ILE A 47 1.24 5.25 5.99
C ILE A 47 1.36 5.29 4.47
N GLY A 48 0.45 4.65 3.77
CA GLY A 48 0.51 4.53 2.31
C GLY A 48 -0.81 4.77 1.61
N GLY A 49 -0.75 5.11 0.32
CA GLY A 49 -1.90 5.48 -0.49
C GLY A 49 -2.80 4.30 -0.84
N THR A 50 -2.27 3.10 -0.99
CA THR A 50 -3.03 1.92 -1.41
C THR A 50 -3.69 1.16 -0.27
N TYR A 51 -3.38 1.50 0.99
CA TYR A 51 -3.96 0.85 2.17
C TYR A 51 -5.49 0.98 2.20
N GLY A 52 -6.03 2.09 1.68
CA GLY A 52 -7.48 2.30 1.61
C GLY A 52 -8.22 1.29 0.71
N ALA A 53 -7.54 0.72 -0.29
CA ALA A 53 -8.14 -0.27 -1.19
C ALA A 53 -8.00 -1.72 -0.69
N MET A 54 -7.02 -1.99 0.18
CA MET A 54 -6.68 -3.34 0.63
C MET A 54 -6.09 -3.35 2.07
N PRO A 55 -6.77 -2.73 3.05
CA PRO A 55 -6.24 -2.58 4.41
C PRO A 55 -5.94 -3.93 5.05
N GLU A 56 -6.75 -4.95 4.79
CA GLU A 56 -6.60 -6.29 5.37
C GLU A 56 -5.28 -6.94 4.97
N LEU A 57 -4.82 -6.72 3.74
CA LEU A 57 -3.55 -7.28 3.28
C LEU A 57 -2.35 -6.66 4.02
N PHE A 58 -2.37 -5.35 4.27
CA PHE A 58 -1.32 -4.70 5.05
C PHE A 58 -1.37 -5.05 6.54
N LEU A 59 -2.58 -5.23 7.10
CA LEU A 59 -2.74 -5.73 8.47
C LEU A 59 -2.19 -7.15 8.60
N LYS A 60 -2.52 -8.02 7.65
CA LYS A 60 -1.98 -9.38 7.59
C LYS A 60 -0.45 -9.38 7.44
N LEU A 61 0.07 -8.55 6.54
CA LEU A 61 1.51 -8.40 6.35
C LEU A 61 2.21 -7.96 7.64
N ASN A 62 1.64 -6.98 8.34
CA ASN A 62 2.16 -6.53 9.63
C ASN A 62 2.11 -7.64 10.71
N GLN A 63 1.04 -8.44 10.72
CA GLN A 63 0.90 -9.59 11.61
C GLN A 63 2.00 -10.64 11.35
N LEU A 64 2.21 -11.03 10.08
CA LEU A 64 3.24 -12.00 9.69
C LEU A 64 4.66 -11.55 10.09
N ILE A 65 4.94 -10.24 9.97
CA ILE A 65 6.22 -9.67 10.44
C ILE A 65 6.36 -9.82 11.95
N ALA A 66 5.31 -9.55 12.72
CA ALA A 66 5.33 -9.69 14.18
C ALA A 66 5.49 -11.16 14.61
N GLU A 67 4.90 -12.09 13.89
CA GLU A 67 5.02 -13.54 14.07
C GLU A 67 6.35 -14.10 13.55
N LYS A 68 7.16 -13.29 12.87
CA LYS A 68 8.44 -13.66 12.23
C LYS A 68 8.30 -14.67 11.09
N ASP A 69 7.11 -14.83 10.52
CA ASP A 69 6.90 -15.60 9.28
C ASP A 69 7.29 -14.74 8.06
N LEU A 70 8.59 -14.57 7.89
CA LEU A 70 9.14 -13.70 6.84
C LEU A 70 9.01 -14.30 5.45
N GLU A 71 8.84 -15.61 5.32
CA GLU A 71 8.62 -16.25 4.03
C GLU A 71 7.24 -15.90 3.48
N THR A 72 6.19 -16.10 4.28
CA THR A 72 4.82 -15.73 3.91
C THR A 72 4.68 -14.21 3.77
N ALA A 73 5.31 -13.43 4.66
CA ALA A 73 5.31 -11.96 4.57
C ALA A 73 5.90 -11.47 3.24
N ARG A 74 7.01 -12.07 2.79
CA ARG A 74 7.61 -11.75 1.48
C ARG A 74 6.69 -12.11 0.32
N ALA A 75 6.06 -13.28 0.37
CA ALA A 75 5.11 -13.70 -0.66
C ALA A 75 3.91 -12.74 -0.76
N LEU A 76 3.38 -12.31 0.39
CA LEU A 76 2.30 -11.33 0.46
C LEU A 76 2.74 -9.95 -0.04
N GLN A 77 3.94 -9.47 0.36
CA GLN A 77 4.47 -8.19 -0.17
C GLN A 77 4.61 -8.21 -1.69
N PHE A 78 5.06 -9.33 -2.27
CA PHE A 78 5.16 -9.45 -3.73
C PHE A 78 3.79 -9.41 -4.40
N ALA A 79 2.77 -10.05 -3.82
CA ALA A 79 1.41 -9.98 -4.31
C ALA A 79 0.85 -8.55 -4.23
N ILE A 80 1.06 -7.85 -3.12
CA ILE A 80 0.71 -6.43 -2.95
C ILE A 80 1.39 -5.57 -4.02
N ASN A 81 2.68 -5.76 -4.27
CA ASN A 81 3.41 -5.02 -5.31
C ASN A 81 2.85 -5.29 -6.71
N GLY A 82 2.39 -6.51 -6.99
CA GLY A 82 1.68 -6.84 -8.21
C GLY A 82 0.37 -6.05 -8.35
N ILE A 83 -0.42 -5.94 -7.27
CA ILE A 83 -1.63 -5.11 -7.25
C ILE A 83 -1.29 -3.63 -7.50
N ILE A 84 -0.28 -3.10 -6.82
CA ILE A 84 0.16 -1.70 -6.98
C ILE A 84 0.57 -1.42 -8.42
N GLY A 85 1.31 -2.36 -9.06
CA GLY A 85 1.69 -2.26 -10.45
C GLY A 85 0.48 -2.14 -11.40
N VAL A 86 -0.61 -2.85 -11.11
CA VAL A 86 -1.86 -2.71 -11.88
C VAL A 86 -2.53 -1.38 -11.56
N LEU A 87 -2.68 -1.00 -10.29
CA LEU A 87 -3.31 0.27 -9.89
C LEU A 87 -2.64 1.51 -10.52
N THR A 88 -1.33 1.45 -10.74
CA THR A 88 -0.53 2.55 -11.30
C THR A 88 -0.41 2.51 -12.82
N SER A 89 -0.91 1.49 -13.50
CA SER A 89 -0.81 1.33 -14.96
C SER A 89 -1.89 2.07 -15.76
N ALA A 90 -2.89 2.65 -15.10
CA ALA A 90 -3.96 3.42 -15.73
C ALA A 90 -3.44 4.77 -16.29
N HIS A 91 -4.15 5.34 -17.26
CA HIS A 91 -3.93 6.71 -17.70
C HIS A 91 -4.43 7.73 -16.65
N GLY A 92 -5.54 7.39 -15.99
CA GLY A 92 -6.06 8.15 -14.85
C GLY A 92 -5.18 8.00 -13.61
N ASN A 93 -5.33 8.95 -12.68
CA ASN A 93 -4.56 8.93 -11.44
C ASN A 93 -4.91 7.69 -10.57
N MET A 94 -3.91 7.08 -9.95
CA MET A 94 -4.07 5.89 -9.09
C MET A 94 -5.17 6.05 -8.04
N TYR A 95 -5.35 7.22 -7.43
CA TYR A 95 -6.44 7.44 -6.47
C TYR A 95 -7.84 7.40 -7.11
N GLY A 96 -7.95 7.75 -8.40
CA GLY A 96 -9.17 7.53 -9.17
C GLY A 96 -9.44 6.04 -9.35
N VAL A 97 -8.42 5.27 -9.71
CA VAL A 97 -8.51 3.79 -9.82
C VAL A 97 -8.91 3.17 -8.50
N ILE A 98 -8.29 3.57 -7.37
CA ILE A 98 -8.65 3.09 -6.03
C ILE A 98 -10.12 3.35 -5.70
N LYS A 99 -10.65 4.53 -6.01
CA LYS A 99 -12.07 4.85 -5.78
C LYS A 99 -13.00 3.95 -6.58
N GLU A 100 -12.68 3.68 -7.84
CA GLU A 100 -13.46 2.76 -8.67
C GLU A 100 -13.36 1.30 -8.19
N VAL A 101 -12.17 0.86 -7.73
CA VAL A 101 -11.99 -0.44 -7.09
C VAL A 101 -12.86 -0.57 -5.83
N LEU A 102 -12.89 0.46 -4.99
CA LEU A 102 -13.75 0.48 -3.79
C LEU A 102 -15.24 0.46 -4.16
N ARG A 103 -15.63 1.13 -5.24
CA ARG A 103 -17.01 1.03 -5.76
C ARG A 103 -17.37 -0.40 -6.17
N ILE A 104 -16.45 -1.10 -6.86
CA ILE A 104 -16.68 -2.48 -7.34
C ILE A 104 -16.67 -3.48 -6.17
N ASN A 105 -15.71 -3.40 -5.29
CA ASN A 105 -15.49 -4.42 -4.25
C ASN A 105 -16.32 -4.18 -2.98
N GLU A 106 -16.59 -2.92 -2.64
CA GLU A 106 -17.20 -2.54 -1.37
C GLU A 106 -18.51 -1.74 -1.53
N GLY A 107 -18.89 -1.40 -2.76
CA GLY A 107 -20.10 -0.58 -3.02
C GLY A 107 -19.96 0.89 -2.61
N LEU A 108 -18.74 1.40 -2.41
CA LEU A 108 -18.50 2.76 -1.94
C LEU A 108 -18.40 3.74 -3.10
N GLU A 109 -19.38 4.62 -3.24
CA GLU A 109 -19.39 5.67 -4.26
C GLU A 109 -18.68 6.94 -3.77
N LEU A 110 -17.37 7.03 -4.02
CA LEU A 110 -16.51 8.13 -3.57
C LEU A 110 -16.35 9.24 -4.61
N GLY A 111 -16.96 9.11 -5.78
CA GLY A 111 -16.82 10.03 -6.89
C GLY A 111 -15.43 10.07 -7.50
N SER A 112 -15.18 11.05 -8.37
CA SER A 112 -13.89 11.19 -9.07
C SER A 112 -12.82 11.87 -8.21
N VAL A 113 -11.61 11.99 -8.76
CA VAL A 113 -10.53 12.79 -8.18
C VAL A 113 -10.73 14.29 -8.49
N ARG A 114 -10.13 15.14 -7.66
CA ARG A 114 -10.13 16.60 -7.88
C ARG A 114 -8.96 17.01 -8.77
N SER A 115 -9.15 18.11 -9.53
CA SER A 115 -8.03 18.78 -10.20
C SER A 115 -6.90 19.09 -9.19
N PRO A 116 -5.63 18.96 -9.56
CA PRO A 116 -5.10 18.68 -10.93
C PRO A 116 -4.96 17.20 -11.28
N LEU A 117 -5.50 16.27 -10.49
CA LEU A 117 -5.39 14.83 -10.77
C LEU A 117 -6.24 14.44 -11.97
N THR A 118 -5.69 13.61 -12.86
CA THR A 118 -6.39 13.10 -14.04
C THR A 118 -7.46 12.09 -13.63
N PRO A 119 -8.74 12.27 -14.01
CA PRO A 119 -9.79 11.30 -13.71
C PRO A 119 -9.61 10.00 -14.49
N VAL A 120 -10.17 8.92 -13.96
CA VAL A 120 -10.32 7.64 -14.67
C VAL A 120 -11.34 7.80 -15.79
N THR A 121 -11.07 7.19 -16.94
CA THR A 121 -11.92 7.20 -18.13
C THR A 121 -12.34 5.79 -18.52
N GLU A 122 -13.15 5.67 -19.58
CA GLU A 122 -13.53 4.36 -20.14
C GLU A 122 -12.31 3.53 -20.56
N ALA A 123 -11.25 4.18 -21.03
CA ALA A 123 -10.00 3.50 -21.42
C ALA A 123 -9.30 2.79 -20.24
N ASP A 124 -9.61 3.18 -19.02
CA ASP A 124 -8.99 2.60 -17.81
C ASP A 124 -9.83 1.47 -17.18
N GLN A 125 -11.03 1.17 -17.71
CA GLN A 125 -11.96 0.22 -17.11
C GLN A 125 -11.38 -1.20 -16.98
N GLU A 126 -10.60 -1.64 -17.96
CA GLU A 126 -9.93 -2.94 -17.90
C GLU A 126 -8.92 -3.01 -16.72
N VAL A 127 -8.15 -1.95 -16.52
CA VAL A 127 -7.21 -1.83 -15.41
C VAL A 127 -7.94 -1.85 -14.06
N VAL A 128 -9.05 -1.10 -13.96
CA VAL A 128 -9.89 -1.04 -12.74
C VAL A 128 -10.44 -2.43 -12.41
N GLN A 129 -11.02 -3.14 -13.38
CA GLN A 129 -11.58 -4.48 -13.20
C GLN A 129 -10.51 -5.48 -12.79
N LYS A 130 -9.35 -5.43 -13.46
CA LYS A 130 -8.20 -6.28 -13.13
C LYS A 130 -7.68 -6.04 -11.71
N ALA A 131 -7.54 -4.78 -11.31
CA ALA A 131 -7.12 -4.43 -9.94
C ALA A 131 -8.13 -4.94 -8.90
N ALA A 132 -9.44 -4.73 -9.14
CA ALA A 132 -10.50 -5.19 -8.25
C ALA A 132 -10.50 -6.72 -8.09
N SER A 133 -10.35 -7.48 -9.18
CA SER A 133 -10.25 -8.95 -9.15
C SER A 133 -9.00 -9.41 -8.41
N LEU A 134 -7.84 -8.83 -8.73
CA LEU A 134 -6.57 -9.23 -8.15
C LEU A 134 -6.54 -9.00 -6.62
N ILE A 135 -7.14 -7.91 -6.13
CA ILE A 135 -7.27 -7.67 -4.68
C ILE A 135 -8.09 -8.78 -4.03
N ARG A 136 -9.23 -9.19 -4.61
CA ARG A 136 -10.05 -10.30 -4.07
C ARG A 136 -9.28 -11.61 -4.05
N GLU A 137 -8.62 -11.97 -5.15
CA GLU A 137 -7.82 -13.19 -5.27
C GLU A 137 -6.70 -13.25 -4.22
N VAL A 138 -6.00 -12.13 -4.01
CA VAL A 138 -4.93 -12.06 -3.00
C VAL A 138 -5.50 -12.12 -1.58
N LYS A 139 -6.66 -11.48 -1.31
CA LYS A 139 -7.37 -11.63 -0.03
C LYS A 139 -7.74 -13.09 0.22
N GLU A 140 -8.36 -13.77 -0.73
CA GLU A 140 -8.73 -15.20 -0.61
C GLU A 140 -7.52 -16.12 -0.35
N ARG A 141 -6.35 -15.76 -0.87
CA ARG A 141 -5.14 -16.57 -0.73
C ARG A 141 -4.46 -16.41 0.63
N PHE A 142 -4.52 -15.22 1.24
CA PHE A 142 -3.69 -14.90 2.40
C PHE A 142 -4.47 -14.63 3.69
N LEU A 143 -5.79 -14.44 3.60
CA LEU A 143 -6.65 -14.20 4.77
C LEU A 143 -7.45 -15.44 5.15
#